data_9c35bb7dbd93a0a1db4ceed985cfddc4
#
_entry.id   9c35bb7dbd93a0a1db4ceed985cfddc4
#
_cell.length_a   1.000
_cell.length_b   1.000
_cell.length_c   1.000
_cell.angle_alpha   90.00
_cell.angle_beta   90.00
_cell.angle_gamma   90.00
#
_symmetry.space_group_name_H-M   'P 1'
#
loop_
_entity.id
_entity.type
_entity.pdbx_description
1 polymer ?
#
loop_
_entity_poly.entity_id
_entity_poly.type
_entity_poly.pdbx_seq_one_letter_code
_entity_poly.pdbx_strand_id
1 'polypeptide(L)'
;MLPERRTVDALLAHLAQTIPQQEAVVFPPQRLTYAALYAQATAVASGLWQLGIRRGDPVALLVSNRPEWITTAFGCALIGAPVVAISTWSRRLELEYVLHHSQAVALVTLDGFLGTDYQAMLREMVPEVAQRPPGQRSAARLPALRELIVLGQPALAAARSFDEVLALGRSLDSAVVRNASAQVRPTDILYVLYTSGSTARPKGVTLAHAGCLENGFNIGERQHLTRADRLWLAVPLFWSFGAANALMALITHGGTVVLQERFEAAEAVRLIATERCTVYYGMSHMAHAMLATPAWQQYDTRSLRTGLTIGTPEEVALTMHDLGVRDICNVYGATETYGNATVTDAHESEALRLHSQGKPLPGMQLRIVHPETRLALPAGEIGEILVAGYVTPGYYRDPENNARAFDAEGYFCTGDLGRLDAEGRLHFCGRLKDLIKSGGINISPLEVEAYLMTHPKVKQAYVIGLPDTVKGEVPVAAVELQDGEALSAAQLRSFCRGRIASYKIPTRVIFLGADEFPR
;
A
#
# COMPACT_ATOMS: atom_id res chain seq x y z
N MET A 1 10.50 16.24 -12.79
CA MET A 1 11.72 16.60 -12.00
C MET A 1 11.29 16.96 -10.59
N LEU A 2 11.89 16.33 -9.58
CA LEU A 2 11.57 16.63 -8.18
C LEU A 2 12.07 18.01 -7.76
N PRO A 3 11.35 18.76 -6.90
CA PRO A 3 11.82 20.04 -6.37
C PRO A 3 13.05 19.84 -5.49
N GLU A 4 13.88 20.87 -5.36
CA GLU A 4 15.08 20.82 -4.50
C GLU A 4 14.71 20.45 -3.05
N ARG A 5 13.70 21.12 -2.50
CA ARG A 5 13.12 20.73 -1.21
C ARG A 5 12.20 19.53 -1.40
N ARG A 6 12.62 18.36 -0.94
CA ARG A 6 11.91 17.07 -1.05
C ARG A 6 10.68 17.00 -0.14
N THR A 7 9.71 17.89 -0.39
CA THR A 7 8.45 17.94 0.35
C THR A 7 7.26 18.02 -0.61
N VAL A 8 6.13 17.40 -0.22
CA VAL A 8 4.92 17.32 -1.07
C VAL A 8 4.35 18.70 -1.38
N ASP A 9 4.39 19.62 -0.42
CA ASP A 9 3.95 21.01 -0.62
C ASP A 9 4.79 21.73 -1.69
N ALA A 10 6.12 21.54 -1.67
CA ALA A 10 7.01 22.13 -2.69
C ALA A 10 6.76 21.53 -4.08
N LEU A 11 6.54 20.20 -4.16
CA LEU A 11 6.20 19.54 -5.42
C LEU A 11 4.87 20.07 -5.98
N LEU A 12 3.83 20.12 -5.14
CA LEU A 12 2.51 20.57 -5.58
C LEU A 12 2.50 22.01 -6.04
N ALA A 13 3.21 22.90 -5.32
CA ALA A 13 3.39 24.29 -5.72
C ALA A 13 4.13 24.41 -7.06
N HIS A 14 5.20 23.62 -7.26
CA HIS A 14 5.95 23.57 -8.52
C HIS A 14 5.06 23.13 -9.69
N LEU A 15 4.30 22.06 -9.54
CA LEU A 15 3.41 21.55 -10.59
C LEU A 15 2.28 22.55 -10.92
N ALA A 16 1.69 23.19 -9.91
CA ALA A 16 0.68 24.21 -10.11
C ALA A 16 1.21 25.44 -10.86
N GLN A 17 2.51 25.72 -10.79
CA GLN A 17 3.15 26.81 -11.54
C GLN A 17 3.56 26.39 -12.95
N THR A 18 4.10 25.19 -13.11
CA THR A 18 4.71 24.75 -14.38
C THR A 18 3.72 24.10 -15.35
N ILE A 19 2.73 23.39 -14.82
CA ILE A 19 1.69 22.69 -15.62
C ILE A 19 0.28 22.94 -15.06
N PRO A 20 -0.14 24.21 -14.83
CA PRO A 20 -1.36 24.55 -14.10
C PRO A 20 -2.63 23.94 -14.68
N GLN A 21 -2.73 23.76 -15.99
CA GLN A 21 -3.90 23.28 -16.71
C GLN A 21 -3.92 21.75 -16.92
N GLN A 22 -2.81 21.06 -16.61
CA GLN A 22 -2.75 19.61 -16.69
C GLN A 22 -3.74 19.00 -15.66
N GLU A 23 -4.53 18.03 -16.06
CA GLU A 23 -5.35 17.26 -15.12
C GLU A 23 -4.46 16.53 -14.11
N ALA A 24 -4.77 16.67 -12.83
CA ALA A 24 -4.09 15.98 -11.74
C ALA A 24 -4.94 14.83 -11.17
N VAL A 25 -6.24 15.10 -10.95
CA VAL A 25 -7.18 14.12 -10.38
C VAL A 25 -8.48 14.15 -11.16
N VAL A 26 -8.95 12.97 -11.55
CA VAL A 26 -10.24 12.74 -12.20
C VAL A 26 -11.06 11.79 -11.35
N PHE A 27 -12.27 12.21 -11.02
CA PHE A 27 -13.29 11.44 -10.33
C PHE A 27 -14.65 11.83 -10.94
N PRO A 28 -15.05 11.20 -12.03
CA PRO A 28 -16.18 11.68 -12.83
C PRO A 28 -17.46 11.93 -12.04
N PRO A 29 -18.14 13.08 -12.25
CA PRO A 29 -17.86 14.09 -13.28
C PRO A 29 -16.80 15.14 -12.88
N GLN A 30 -16.25 15.10 -11.67
CA GLN A 30 -15.26 16.07 -11.16
C GLN A 30 -13.89 15.87 -11.79
N ARG A 31 -13.23 16.99 -12.15
CA ARG A 31 -11.86 17.03 -12.67
C ARG A 31 -11.09 18.16 -12.01
N LEU A 32 -9.91 17.87 -11.50
CA LEU A 32 -9.03 18.86 -10.91
C LEU A 32 -7.74 18.96 -11.73
N THR A 33 -7.42 20.15 -12.17
CA THR A 33 -6.09 20.46 -12.70
C THR A 33 -5.09 20.61 -11.54
N TYR A 34 -3.78 20.64 -11.82
CA TYR A 34 -2.78 20.88 -10.79
C TYR A 34 -2.98 22.24 -10.09
N ALA A 35 -3.40 23.28 -10.82
CA ALA A 35 -3.75 24.57 -10.22
C ALA A 35 -4.95 24.44 -9.27
N ALA A 36 -6.01 23.72 -9.69
CA ALA A 36 -7.19 23.50 -8.86
C ALA A 36 -6.89 22.63 -7.64
N LEU A 37 -6.09 21.58 -7.80
CA LEU A 37 -5.65 20.71 -6.70
C LEU A 37 -4.86 21.50 -5.66
N TYR A 38 -3.90 22.33 -6.09
CA TYR A 38 -3.14 23.19 -5.18
C TYR A 38 -4.03 24.21 -4.46
N ALA A 39 -4.96 24.84 -5.18
CA ALA A 39 -5.90 25.79 -4.59
C ALA A 39 -6.81 25.14 -3.54
N GLN A 40 -7.36 23.95 -3.84
CA GLN A 40 -8.19 23.21 -2.88
C GLN A 40 -7.39 22.73 -1.67
N ALA A 41 -6.19 22.19 -1.87
CA ALA A 41 -5.29 21.81 -0.78
C ALA A 41 -4.94 23.02 0.11
N THR A 42 -4.71 24.20 -0.50
CA THR A 42 -4.46 25.45 0.24
C THR A 42 -5.69 25.89 1.04
N ALA A 43 -6.90 25.74 0.48
CA ALA A 43 -8.13 26.09 1.22
C ALA A 43 -8.33 25.15 2.43
N VAL A 44 -8.08 23.85 2.27
CA VAL A 44 -8.09 22.87 3.38
C VAL A 44 -7.04 23.25 4.43
N ALA A 45 -5.79 23.49 4.01
CA ALA A 45 -4.71 23.91 4.90
C ALA A 45 -5.07 25.15 5.71
N SER A 46 -5.67 26.14 5.06
CA SER A 46 -6.13 27.38 5.69
C SER A 46 -7.23 27.13 6.71
N GLY A 47 -8.21 26.29 6.37
CA GLY A 47 -9.27 25.90 7.30
C GLY A 47 -8.74 25.15 8.52
N LEU A 48 -7.88 24.16 8.31
CA LEU A 48 -7.23 23.41 9.39
C LEU A 48 -6.40 24.35 10.30
N TRP A 49 -5.69 25.31 9.70
CA TRP A 49 -4.93 26.30 10.44
C TRP A 49 -5.82 27.18 11.32
N GLN A 50 -6.99 27.62 10.81
CA GLN A 50 -7.99 28.38 11.58
C GLN A 50 -8.56 27.55 12.75
N LEU A 51 -8.68 26.23 12.59
CA LEU A 51 -9.06 25.31 13.67
C LEU A 51 -7.91 25.01 14.65
N GLY A 52 -6.78 25.71 14.52
CA GLY A 52 -5.65 25.58 15.44
C GLY A 52 -4.76 24.36 15.19
N ILE A 53 -4.87 23.70 14.03
CA ILE A 53 -3.99 22.59 13.66
C ILE A 53 -2.66 23.15 13.16
N ARG A 54 -1.58 22.58 13.63
CA ARG A 54 -0.21 23.05 13.38
C ARG A 54 0.69 21.89 12.96
N ARG A 55 1.93 22.23 12.58
CA ARG A 55 2.97 21.25 12.25
C ARG A 55 3.14 20.24 13.38
N GLY A 56 3.09 18.95 13.02
CA GLY A 56 3.18 17.82 13.96
C GLY A 56 1.87 17.38 14.60
N ASP A 57 0.76 18.13 14.43
CA ASP A 57 -0.56 17.73 14.90
C ASP A 57 -1.15 16.66 13.96
N PRO A 58 -1.41 15.41 14.42
CA PRO A 58 -1.91 14.37 13.53
C PRO A 58 -3.37 14.61 13.15
N VAL A 59 -3.67 14.49 11.86
CA VAL A 59 -5.03 14.57 11.30
C VAL A 59 -5.43 13.20 10.76
N ALA A 60 -6.46 12.61 11.31
CA ALA A 60 -6.98 11.31 10.89
C ALA A 60 -7.92 11.47 9.69
N LEU A 61 -7.77 10.59 8.68
CA LEU A 61 -8.61 10.53 7.49
C LEU A 61 -9.31 9.17 7.42
N LEU A 62 -10.63 9.17 7.58
CA LEU A 62 -11.52 8.02 7.36
C LEU A 62 -12.37 8.31 6.11
N VAL A 63 -11.73 8.35 4.96
CA VAL A 63 -12.30 8.77 3.69
C VAL A 63 -11.94 7.75 2.60
N SER A 64 -12.87 7.44 1.71
CA SER A 64 -12.68 6.56 0.54
C SER A 64 -11.80 7.22 -0.54
N ASN A 65 -11.58 6.51 -1.67
CA ASN A 65 -10.81 7.03 -2.80
C ASN A 65 -11.56 8.18 -3.51
N ARG A 66 -11.48 9.38 -2.95
CA ARG A 66 -12.14 10.59 -3.43
C ARG A 66 -11.15 11.75 -3.54
N PRO A 67 -11.45 12.77 -4.36
CA PRO A 67 -10.62 13.98 -4.43
C PRO A 67 -10.37 14.63 -3.06
N GLU A 68 -11.36 14.58 -2.16
CA GLU A 68 -11.26 15.15 -0.82
C GLU A 68 -10.22 14.43 0.06
N TRP A 69 -9.96 13.14 -0.16
CA TRP A 69 -8.85 12.44 0.50
C TRP A 69 -7.51 13.08 0.10
N ILE A 70 -7.31 13.28 -1.21
CA ILE A 70 -6.05 13.83 -1.75
C ILE A 70 -5.89 15.30 -1.35
N THR A 71 -6.95 16.12 -1.49
CA THR A 71 -6.89 17.55 -1.14
C THR A 71 -6.67 17.76 0.35
N THR A 72 -7.24 16.89 1.21
CA THR A 72 -7.01 16.94 2.66
C THR A 72 -5.59 16.49 3.01
N ALA A 73 -5.11 15.40 2.44
CA ALA A 73 -3.75 14.92 2.69
C ALA A 73 -2.71 15.97 2.26
N PHE A 74 -2.89 16.59 1.10
CA PHE A 74 -2.00 17.64 0.63
C PHE A 74 -2.17 18.95 1.41
N GLY A 75 -3.39 19.27 1.87
CA GLY A 75 -3.62 20.39 2.77
C GLY A 75 -2.88 20.22 4.11
N CYS A 76 -2.91 19.03 4.68
CA CYS A 76 -2.10 18.67 5.84
C CYS A 76 -0.60 18.79 5.56
N ALA A 77 -0.15 18.32 4.39
CA ALA A 77 1.24 18.44 3.96
C ALA A 77 1.72 19.91 3.88
N LEU A 78 0.86 20.85 3.42
CA LEU A 78 1.19 22.27 3.34
C LEU A 78 1.46 22.91 4.71
N ILE A 79 0.92 22.36 5.78
CA ILE A 79 1.13 22.89 7.15
C ILE A 79 1.97 21.95 8.04
N GLY A 80 2.53 20.87 7.45
CA GLY A 80 3.36 19.89 8.15
C GLY A 80 2.61 19.05 9.19
N ALA A 81 1.30 18.85 9.02
CA ALA A 81 0.48 18.01 9.86
C ALA A 81 0.51 16.55 9.33
N PRO A 82 0.91 15.54 10.14
CA PRO A 82 0.89 14.16 9.71
C PRO A 82 -0.52 13.66 9.41
N VAL A 83 -0.70 12.94 8.31
CA VAL A 83 -1.96 12.28 7.96
C VAL A 83 -1.98 10.87 8.55
N VAL A 84 -2.95 10.58 9.39
CA VAL A 84 -3.24 9.24 9.89
C VAL A 84 -4.31 8.62 9.00
N ALA A 85 -3.91 7.81 8.02
CA ALA A 85 -4.84 7.20 7.10
C ALA A 85 -5.53 5.99 7.74
N ILE A 86 -6.85 6.04 7.83
CA ILE A 86 -7.68 5.01 8.46
C ILE A 86 -8.41 4.22 7.38
N SER A 87 -8.38 2.90 7.53
CA SER A 87 -9.12 2.00 6.66
C SER A 87 -10.63 2.27 6.75
N THR A 88 -11.28 2.45 5.62
CA THR A 88 -12.75 2.57 5.52
C THR A 88 -13.48 1.26 5.90
N TRP A 89 -12.76 0.17 6.07
CA TRP A 89 -13.30 -1.11 6.56
C TRP A 89 -13.23 -1.23 8.07
N SER A 90 -12.58 -0.28 8.76
CA SER A 90 -12.44 -0.28 10.23
C SER A 90 -13.79 -0.29 10.92
N ARG A 91 -13.89 -1.10 11.96
CA ARG A 91 -15.00 -1.12 12.89
C ARG A 91 -14.65 -0.33 14.15
N ARG A 92 -15.61 -0.21 15.05
CA ARG A 92 -15.50 0.64 16.25
C ARG A 92 -14.20 0.46 17.04
N LEU A 93 -13.81 -0.78 17.33
CA LEU A 93 -12.62 -1.04 18.15
C LEU A 93 -11.32 -0.64 17.44
N GLU A 94 -11.24 -0.88 16.14
CA GLU A 94 -10.08 -0.52 15.33
C GLU A 94 -9.97 1.00 15.17
N LEU A 95 -11.09 1.67 14.92
CA LEU A 95 -11.15 3.13 14.83
C LEU A 95 -10.76 3.77 16.17
N GLU A 96 -11.31 3.29 17.28
CA GLU A 96 -10.99 3.76 18.63
C GLU A 96 -9.49 3.61 18.92
N TYR A 97 -8.94 2.42 18.60
CA TYR A 97 -7.50 2.16 18.78
C TYR A 97 -6.65 3.13 17.98
N VAL A 98 -6.92 3.29 16.69
CA VAL A 98 -6.11 4.16 15.80
C VAL A 98 -6.18 5.61 16.26
N LEU A 99 -7.36 6.15 16.57
CA LEU A 99 -7.53 7.51 17.03
C LEU A 99 -6.85 7.76 18.38
N HIS A 100 -6.97 6.80 19.32
CA HIS A 100 -6.33 6.89 20.62
C HIS A 100 -4.80 6.80 20.50
N HIS A 101 -4.28 5.80 19.80
CA HIS A 101 -2.84 5.56 19.65
C HIS A 101 -2.15 6.69 18.89
N SER A 102 -2.75 7.17 17.80
CA SER A 102 -2.20 8.28 17.00
C SER A 102 -2.27 9.63 17.72
N GLN A 103 -3.13 9.76 18.74
CA GLN A 103 -3.44 11.05 19.38
C GLN A 103 -3.91 12.08 18.33
N ALA A 104 -4.70 11.64 17.35
CA ALA A 104 -5.22 12.51 16.32
C ALA A 104 -6.02 13.66 16.93
N VAL A 105 -5.69 14.89 16.52
CA VAL A 105 -6.34 16.11 17.01
C VAL A 105 -7.59 16.45 16.22
N ALA A 106 -7.66 15.98 14.97
CA ALA A 106 -8.81 16.11 14.09
C ALA A 106 -9.09 14.77 13.39
N LEU A 107 -10.36 14.52 13.12
CA LEU A 107 -10.84 13.44 12.26
C LEU A 107 -11.64 14.04 11.12
N VAL A 108 -11.19 13.80 9.89
CA VAL A 108 -11.96 14.04 8.67
C VAL A 108 -12.56 12.71 8.22
N THR A 109 -13.88 12.66 8.10
CA THR A 109 -14.60 11.42 7.82
C THR A 109 -15.75 11.64 6.85
N LEU A 110 -16.16 10.58 6.16
CA LEU A 110 -17.46 10.52 5.52
C LEU A 110 -18.57 10.42 6.59
N ASP A 111 -19.79 10.72 6.21
CA ASP A 111 -20.98 10.39 7.02
C ASP A 111 -21.15 8.86 7.15
N GLY A 112 -20.89 8.11 6.07
CA GLY A 112 -20.85 6.66 6.07
C GLY A 112 -20.26 6.12 4.77
N PHE A 113 -19.95 4.81 4.73
CA PHE A 113 -19.44 4.13 3.55
C PHE A 113 -19.73 2.62 3.62
N LEU A 114 -20.13 2.02 2.49
CA LEU A 114 -20.39 0.57 2.37
C LEU A 114 -21.31 0.02 3.47
N GLY A 115 -22.38 0.77 3.79
CA GLY A 115 -23.36 0.36 4.80
C GLY A 115 -22.92 0.59 6.25
N THR A 116 -21.75 1.18 6.49
CA THR A 116 -21.30 1.59 7.82
C THR A 116 -21.59 3.07 8.02
N ASP A 117 -22.39 3.42 9.02
CA ASP A 117 -22.62 4.80 9.48
C ASP A 117 -21.50 5.18 10.46
N TYR A 118 -20.58 6.02 10.00
CA TYR A 118 -19.43 6.45 10.82
C TYR A 118 -19.84 7.41 11.93
N GLN A 119 -20.87 8.23 11.72
CA GLN A 119 -21.34 9.15 12.74
C GLN A 119 -22.05 8.41 13.89
N ALA A 120 -22.84 7.37 13.57
CA ALA A 120 -23.41 6.49 14.59
C ALA A 120 -22.32 5.76 15.38
N MET A 121 -21.31 5.23 14.68
CA MET A 121 -20.16 4.55 15.31
C MET A 121 -19.38 5.50 16.23
N LEU A 122 -19.17 6.76 15.83
CA LEU A 122 -18.52 7.79 16.66
C LEU A 122 -19.37 8.16 17.89
N ARG A 123 -20.69 8.24 17.74
CA ARG A 123 -21.62 8.48 18.85
C ARG A 123 -21.58 7.37 19.90
N GLU A 124 -21.54 6.12 19.47
CA GLU A 124 -21.40 4.97 20.37
C GLU A 124 -20.04 4.93 21.08
N MET A 125 -18.98 5.28 20.36
CA MET A 125 -17.61 5.27 20.88
C MET A 125 -17.34 6.41 21.86
N VAL A 126 -17.85 7.60 21.56
CA VAL A 126 -17.66 8.84 22.32
C VAL A 126 -19.00 9.58 22.40
N PRO A 127 -19.92 9.20 23.31
CA PRO A 127 -21.27 9.78 23.40
C PRO A 127 -21.29 11.31 23.52
N GLU A 128 -20.24 11.89 24.09
CA GLU A 128 -20.11 13.34 24.30
C GLU A 128 -20.08 14.13 22.97
N VAL A 129 -19.67 13.51 21.83
CA VAL A 129 -19.68 14.19 20.53
C VAL A 129 -21.09 14.56 20.04
N ALA A 130 -22.11 13.93 20.59
CA ALA A 130 -23.50 14.24 20.26
C ALA A 130 -24.00 15.55 20.89
N GLN A 131 -23.34 16.06 21.95
CA GLN A 131 -23.82 17.16 22.76
C GLN A 131 -22.83 18.33 22.87
N ARG A 132 -21.53 18.09 22.78
CA ARG A 132 -20.51 19.14 22.91
C ARG A 132 -20.41 20.00 21.64
N PRO A 133 -20.07 21.29 21.75
CA PRO A 133 -19.78 22.11 20.57
C PRO A 133 -18.44 21.70 19.90
N PRO A 134 -18.25 22.04 18.60
CA PRO A 134 -16.99 21.84 17.91
C PRO A 134 -15.80 22.53 18.59
N GLY A 135 -14.59 21.98 18.46
CA GLY A 135 -13.36 22.56 19.02
C GLY A 135 -13.07 22.19 20.47
N GLN A 136 -14.01 21.59 21.18
CA GLN A 136 -13.77 21.12 22.56
C GLN A 136 -13.14 19.71 22.54
N ARG A 137 -12.16 19.47 23.44
CA ARG A 137 -11.53 18.15 23.57
C ARG A 137 -12.56 17.10 23.98
N SER A 138 -12.39 15.92 23.44
CA SER A 138 -13.18 14.75 23.82
C SER A 138 -12.88 14.32 25.26
N ALA A 139 -13.80 13.54 25.81
CA ALA A 139 -13.64 12.90 27.11
C ALA A 139 -12.55 11.80 27.11
N ALA A 140 -12.45 11.07 28.20
CA ALA A 140 -11.35 10.17 28.56
C ALA A 140 -10.86 9.20 27.47
N ARG A 141 -11.71 8.78 26.54
CA ARG A 141 -11.34 7.78 25.51
C ARG A 141 -10.49 8.35 24.38
N LEU A 142 -10.76 9.58 23.94
CA LEU A 142 -10.03 10.25 22.84
C LEU A 142 -9.59 11.67 23.26
N PRO A 143 -8.64 11.77 24.19
CA PRO A 143 -8.32 13.04 24.86
C PRO A 143 -7.70 14.09 23.94
N ALA A 144 -7.11 13.70 22.83
CA ALA A 144 -6.50 14.61 21.86
C ALA A 144 -7.52 15.15 20.85
N LEU A 145 -8.57 14.38 20.52
CA LEU A 145 -9.52 14.70 19.45
C LEU A 145 -10.37 15.92 19.84
N ARG A 146 -10.17 17.03 19.14
CA ARG A 146 -10.91 18.28 19.34
C ARG A 146 -11.79 18.68 18.15
N GLU A 147 -11.41 18.29 16.93
CA GLU A 147 -12.16 18.62 15.72
C GLU A 147 -12.68 17.35 15.04
N LEU A 148 -13.96 17.37 14.70
CA LEU A 148 -14.62 16.35 13.90
C LEU A 148 -15.18 17.03 12.64
N ILE A 149 -14.71 16.61 11.48
CA ILE A 149 -15.04 17.22 10.19
C ILE A 149 -15.69 16.15 9.32
N VAL A 150 -16.91 16.42 8.84
CA VAL A 150 -17.70 15.45 8.08
C VAL A 150 -17.84 15.90 6.63
N LEU A 151 -17.46 15.02 5.71
CA LEU A 151 -17.77 15.12 4.28
C LEU A 151 -19.21 14.63 4.09
N GLY A 152 -20.14 15.57 3.92
CA GLY A 152 -21.58 15.34 3.90
C GLY A 152 -22.31 16.17 4.95
N GLN A 153 -23.38 15.61 5.51
CA GLN A 153 -24.21 16.33 6.50
C GLN A 153 -23.83 15.94 7.94
N PRO A 154 -23.33 16.89 8.74
CA PRO A 154 -23.05 16.62 10.15
C PRO A 154 -24.33 16.27 10.91
N ALA A 155 -24.34 15.13 11.59
CA ALA A 155 -25.42 14.68 12.48
C ALA A 155 -25.03 14.73 13.96
N LEU A 156 -23.78 15.11 14.26
CA LEU A 156 -23.22 15.22 15.60
C LEU A 156 -22.99 16.69 15.95
N ALA A 157 -23.37 17.14 17.12
CA ALA A 157 -23.20 18.54 17.55
C ALA A 157 -21.72 18.99 17.54
N ALA A 158 -20.78 18.05 17.79
CA ALA A 158 -19.35 18.33 17.75
C ALA A 158 -18.77 18.44 16.33
N ALA A 159 -19.53 18.04 15.29
CA ALA A 159 -19.02 17.99 13.93
C ALA A 159 -19.23 19.32 13.19
N ARG A 160 -18.26 19.65 12.35
CA ARG A 160 -18.37 20.67 11.30
C ARG A 160 -18.54 19.98 9.95
N SER A 161 -19.20 20.63 9.01
CA SER A 161 -19.13 20.20 7.62
C SER A 161 -17.76 20.54 7.03
N PHE A 162 -17.34 19.76 6.03
CA PHE A 162 -16.11 20.04 5.29
C PHE A 162 -16.17 21.42 4.60
N ASP A 163 -17.36 21.83 4.11
CA ASP A 163 -17.58 23.11 3.48
C ASP A 163 -17.41 24.29 4.46
N GLU A 164 -17.81 24.13 5.73
CA GLU A 164 -17.54 25.12 6.78
C GLU A 164 -16.03 25.29 6.99
N VAL A 165 -15.26 24.21 7.00
CA VAL A 165 -13.80 24.27 7.13
C VAL A 165 -13.17 25.00 5.95
N LEU A 166 -13.62 24.73 4.72
CA LEU A 166 -13.18 25.46 3.53
C LEU A 166 -13.56 26.94 3.60
N ALA A 167 -14.76 27.25 4.10
CA ALA A 167 -15.22 28.65 4.27
C ALA A 167 -14.36 29.41 5.29
N LEU A 168 -14.03 28.78 6.43
CA LEU A 168 -13.08 29.34 7.40
C LEU A 168 -11.73 29.66 6.76
N GLY A 169 -11.25 28.75 5.89
CA GLY A 169 -9.98 28.94 5.21
C GLY A 169 -9.92 30.15 4.26
N ARG A 170 -11.06 30.51 3.65
CA ARG A 170 -11.13 31.66 2.73
C ARG A 170 -10.87 33.01 3.40
N SER A 171 -11.07 33.11 4.69
CA SER A 171 -10.82 34.34 5.47
C SER A 171 -9.37 34.50 5.91
N LEU A 172 -8.54 33.47 5.76
CA LEU A 172 -7.14 33.49 6.17
C LEU A 172 -6.27 34.11 5.08
N ASP A 173 -5.34 35.00 5.48
CA ASP A 173 -4.31 35.47 4.55
C ASP A 173 -3.48 34.30 4.05
N SER A 174 -3.40 34.16 2.73
CA SER A 174 -2.63 33.10 2.07
C SER A 174 -1.14 33.10 2.45
N ALA A 175 -0.61 34.23 2.92
CA ALA A 175 0.78 34.33 3.41
C ALA A 175 1.00 33.42 4.64
N VAL A 176 -0.02 33.19 5.47
CA VAL A 176 0.08 32.34 6.66
C VAL A 176 0.40 30.90 6.27
N VAL A 177 -0.36 30.34 5.31
CA VAL A 177 -0.11 28.96 4.83
C VAL A 177 1.21 28.87 4.06
N ARG A 178 1.55 29.89 3.25
CA ARG A 178 2.87 29.93 2.58
C ARG A 178 4.02 29.90 3.59
N ASN A 179 3.92 30.68 4.67
CA ASN A 179 4.93 30.69 5.73
C ASN A 179 5.00 29.35 6.49
N ALA A 180 3.86 28.71 6.75
CA ALA A 180 3.82 27.39 7.36
C ALA A 180 4.46 26.34 6.43
N SER A 181 4.12 26.34 5.16
CA SER A 181 4.70 25.47 4.14
C SER A 181 6.22 25.64 4.05
N ALA A 182 6.74 26.86 4.12
CA ALA A 182 8.18 27.11 4.12
C ALA A 182 8.93 26.46 5.31
N GLN A 183 8.23 26.11 6.39
CA GLN A 183 8.79 25.44 7.58
C GLN A 183 8.74 23.91 7.49
N VAL A 184 8.04 23.35 6.52
CA VAL A 184 7.93 21.89 6.33
C VAL A 184 9.29 21.34 5.90
N ARG A 185 9.72 20.25 6.53
CA ARG A 185 11.03 19.63 6.29
C ARG A 185 10.87 18.29 5.56
N PRO A 186 11.87 17.89 4.77
CA PRO A 186 11.88 16.57 4.13
C PRO A 186 11.72 15.38 5.11
N THR A 187 12.16 15.56 6.36
CA THR A 187 12.10 14.56 7.44
C THR A 187 10.79 14.60 8.25
N ASP A 188 9.91 15.59 8.00
CA ASP A 188 8.60 15.61 8.65
C ASP A 188 7.77 14.41 8.20
N ILE A 189 6.95 13.87 9.10
CA ILE A 189 6.06 12.76 8.79
C ILE A 189 4.93 13.28 7.90
N LEU A 190 4.77 12.66 6.73
CA LEU A 190 3.64 12.89 5.83
C LEU A 190 2.48 11.97 6.18
N TYR A 191 2.77 10.66 6.33
CA TYR A 191 1.76 9.65 6.61
C TYR A 191 2.10 8.83 7.85
N VAL A 192 1.06 8.41 8.58
CA VAL A 192 1.08 7.31 9.52
C VAL A 192 0.08 6.27 9.00
N LEU A 193 0.60 5.16 8.47
CA LEU A 193 -0.21 4.09 7.87
C LEU A 193 -0.23 2.89 8.81
N TYR A 194 -1.44 2.45 9.20
CA TYR A 194 -1.59 1.32 10.10
C TYR A 194 -1.59 0.01 9.34
N THR A 195 -0.70 -0.90 9.74
CA THR A 195 -0.58 -2.24 9.17
C THR A 195 -0.97 -3.30 10.20
N SER A 196 -1.64 -4.36 9.74
CA SER A 196 -1.86 -5.57 10.55
C SER A 196 -0.54 -6.34 10.62
N GLY A 197 0.24 -6.11 11.65
CA GLY A 197 1.47 -6.86 11.89
C GLY A 197 1.23 -8.25 12.50
N SER A 198 2.33 -9.01 12.73
CA SER A 198 2.31 -10.29 13.46
C SER A 198 1.93 -10.15 14.95
N THR A 199 1.61 -8.96 15.41
CA THR A 199 1.18 -8.62 16.77
C THR A 199 -0.34 -8.44 16.83
N ALA A 200 -0.93 -8.60 18.03
CA ALA A 200 -2.37 -8.49 18.26
C ALA A 200 -2.95 -7.08 17.97
N ARG A 201 -2.12 -6.06 17.78
CA ARG A 201 -2.54 -4.67 17.49
C ARG A 201 -1.83 -4.13 16.26
N PRO A 202 -2.52 -3.34 15.41
CA PRO A 202 -1.92 -2.68 14.25
C PRO A 202 -0.79 -1.72 14.65
N LYS A 203 0.28 -1.67 13.84
CA LYS A 203 1.41 -0.74 14.01
C LYS A 203 1.24 0.46 13.07
N GLY A 204 1.46 1.66 13.58
CA GLY A 204 1.47 2.88 12.77
C GLY A 204 2.85 3.09 12.13
N VAL A 205 3.00 2.77 10.86
CA VAL A 205 4.25 3.01 10.11
C VAL A 205 4.35 4.48 9.74
N THR A 206 5.44 5.14 10.12
CA THR A 206 5.65 6.55 9.75
C THR A 206 6.35 6.67 8.41
N LEU A 207 5.88 7.56 7.55
CA LEU A 207 6.46 7.85 6.25
C LEU A 207 6.75 9.35 6.14
N ALA A 208 8.00 9.70 5.90
CA ALA A 208 8.45 11.09 5.76
C ALA A 208 8.21 11.62 4.34
N HIS A 209 8.13 12.95 4.17
CA HIS A 209 7.95 13.59 2.87
C HIS A 209 8.99 13.14 1.84
N ALA A 210 10.28 13.21 2.20
CA ALA A 210 11.36 12.87 1.28
C ALA A 210 11.26 11.43 0.76
N GLY A 211 11.04 10.47 1.67
CA GLY A 211 10.93 9.06 1.28
C GLY A 211 9.73 8.79 0.35
N CYS A 212 8.58 9.43 0.62
CA CYS A 212 7.41 9.31 -0.27
C CYS A 212 7.70 9.86 -1.67
N LEU A 213 8.39 10.99 -1.78
CA LEU A 213 8.70 11.60 -3.08
C LEU A 213 9.79 10.84 -3.84
N GLU A 214 10.88 10.48 -3.18
CA GLU A 214 11.98 9.75 -3.82
C GLU A 214 11.54 8.34 -4.25
N ASN A 215 10.81 7.64 -3.39
CA ASN A 215 10.29 6.32 -3.73
C ASN A 215 9.28 6.42 -4.89
N GLY A 216 8.30 7.33 -4.80
CA GLY A 216 7.31 7.54 -5.86
C GLY A 216 7.98 7.94 -7.20
N PHE A 217 8.95 8.83 -7.18
CA PHE A 217 9.69 9.21 -8.38
C PHE A 217 10.44 8.02 -8.99
N ASN A 218 11.22 7.30 -8.20
CA ASN A 218 12.00 6.17 -8.69
C ASN A 218 11.12 5.01 -9.20
N ILE A 219 9.95 4.80 -8.60
CA ILE A 219 8.94 3.85 -9.09
C ILE A 219 8.44 4.30 -10.48
N GLY A 220 8.13 5.58 -10.63
CA GLY A 220 7.67 6.11 -11.92
C GLY A 220 8.73 6.03 -13.02
N GLU A 221 10.02 6.24 -12.68
CA GLU A 221 11.14 6.04 -13.61
C GLU A 221 11.22 4.57 -14.09
N ARG A 222 11.00 3.58 -13.19
CA ARG A 222 10.95 2.15 -13.57
C ARG A 222 9.80 1.81 -14.52
N GLN A 223 8.70 2.54 -14.45
CA GLN A 223 7.53 2.38 -15.30
C GLN A 223 7.59 3.28 -16.55
N HIS A 224 8.63 4.11 -16.68
CA HIS A 224 8.77 5.13 -17.73
C HIS A 224 7.54 6.05 -17.81
N LEU A 225 7.11 6.56 -16.64
CA LEU A 225 5.96 7.46 -16.55
C LEU A 225 6.30 8.85 -17.11
N THR A 226 5.30 9.46 -17.68
CA THR A 226 5.33 10.81 -18.22
C THR A 226 4.08 11.59 -17.78
N ARG A 227 4.04 12.88 -18.06
CA ARG A 227 2.86 13.72 -17.83
C ARG A 227 1.62 13.31 -18.66
N ALA A 228 1.81 12.52 -19.71
CA ALA A 228 0.70 12.03 -20.53
C ALA A 228 0.01 10.81 -19.91
N ASP A 229 0.62 10.20 -18.89
CA ASP A 229 0.09 8.99 -18.31
C ASP A 229 -1.09 9.26 -17.36
N ARG A 230 -2.03 8.32 -17.39
CA ARG A 230 -3.28 8.34 -16.64
C ARG A 230 -3.41 7.03 -15.88
N LEU A 231 -3.38 7.12 -14.57
CA LEU A 231 -3.48 5.96 -13.68
C LEU A 231 -4.94 5.69 -13.33
N TRP A 232 -5.44 4.48 -13.60
CA TRP A 232 -6.63 3.99 -12.92
C TRP A 232 -6.27 3.53 -11.50
N LEU A 233 -6.94 4.09 -10.47
CA LEU A 233 -6.65 3.83 -9.07
C LEU A 233 -7.93 3.47 -8.30
N ALA A 234 -8.11 2.18 -8.02
CA ALA A 234 -9.10 1.64 -7.10
C ALA A 234 -8.48 1.06 -5.82
N VAL A 235 -7.15 0.86 -5.82
CA VAL A 235 -6.43 0.46 -4.61
C VAL A 235 -6.60 1.56 -3.55
N PRO A 236 -6.97 1.18 -2.30
CA PRO A 236 -7.28 2.18 -1.27
C PRO A 236 -6.14 3.15 -0.99
N LEU A 237 -6.46 4.44 -0.91
CA LEU A 237 -5.52 5.49 -0.54
C LEU A 237 -5.07 5.42 0.94
N PHE A 238 -5.74 4.64 1.78
CA PHE A 238 -5.26 4.37 3.14
C PHE A 238 -4.19 3.26 3.20
N TRP A 239 -3.82 2.65 2.08
CA TRP A 239 -2.69 1.74 1.95
C TRP A 239 -1.46 2.44 1.37
N SER A 240 -0.27 1.94 1.71
CA SER A 240 0.98 2.43 1.12
C SER A 240 0.98 2.26 -0.41
N PHE A 241 0.42 1.16 -0.93
CA PHE A 241 0.32 0.90 -2.36
C PHE A 241 -0.54 1.96 -3.09
N GLY A 242 -1.58 2.51 -2.43
CA GLY A 242 -2.37 3.63 -2.97
C GLY A 242 -1.68 4.99 -2.77
N ALA A 243 -1.41 5.37 -1.51
CA ALA A 243 -0.97 6.73 -1.18
C ALA A 243 0.52 6.99 -1.42
N ALA A 244 1.41 6.09 -0.96
CA ALA A 244 2.85 6.30 -1.04
C ALA A 244 3.43 5.84 -2.38
N ASN A 245 2.80 4.89 -3.05
CA ASN A 245 3.23 4.37 -4.35
C ASN A 245 2.48 5.04 -5.50
N ALA A 246 1.28 4.56 -5.77
CA ALA A 246 0.50 4.89 -6.97
C ALA A 246 0.30 6.41 -7.12
N LEU A 247 -0.22 7.07 -6.07
CA LEU A 247 -0.43 8.52 -6.08
C LEU A 247 0.88 9.29 -6.28
N MET A 248 1.94 8.94 -5.53
CA MET A 248 3.22 9.66 -5.61
C MET A 248 3.93 9.41 -6.93
N ALA A 249 3.88 8.19 -7.49
CA ALA A 249 4.49 7.91 -8.80
C ALA A 249 3.90 8.81 -9.89
N LEU A 250 2.59 8.96 -9.95
CA LEU A 250 1.95 9.82 -10.96
C LEU A 250 2.18 11.31 -10.71
N ILE A 251 1.99 11.77 -9.47
CA ILE A 251 2.15 13.20 -9.15
C ILE A 251 3.59 13.67 -9.38
N THR A 252 4.61 12.88 -9.05
CA THR A 252 6.02 13.24 -9.28
C THR A 252 6.39 13.35 -10.77
N HIS A 253 5.60 12.72 -11.66
CA HIS A 253 5.76 12.78 -13.12
C HIS A 253 4.77 13.74 -13.80
N GLY A 254 3.91 14.41 -13.02
CA GLY A 254 2.91 15.34 -13.58
C GLY A 254 1.78 14.66 -14.31
N GLY A 255 1.57 13.37 -14.07
CA GLY A 255 0.49 12.57 -14.67
C GLY A 255 -0.87 12.79 -14.00
N THR A 256 -1.87 12.05 -14.45
CA THR A 256 -3.26 12.14 -13.99
C THR A 256 -3.65 10.90 -13.20
N VAL A 257 -4.29 11.07 -12.04
CA VAL A 257 -4.89 9.98 -11.27
C VAL A 257 -6.39 9.94 -11.51
N VAL A 258 -6.89 8.83 -12.06
CA VAL A 258 -8.31 8.55 -12.29
C VAL A 258 -8.79 7.66 -11.14
N LEU A 259 -9.57 8.22 -10.23
CA LEU A 259 -10.03 7.55 -9.04
C LEU A 259 -11.28 6.72 -9.30
N GLN A 260 -11.29 5.53 -8.76
CA GLN A 260 -12.49 4.76 -8.50
C GLN A 260 -12.67 4.63 -6.99
N GLU A 261 -13.83 5.02 -6.47
CA GLU A 261 -14.06 5.15 -5.02
C GLU A 261 -13.88 3.82 -4.29
N ARG A 262 -14.36 2.74 -4.91
CA ARG A 262 -14.18 1.35 -4.49
C ARG A 262 -14.02 0.49 -5.73
N PHE A 263 -13.27 -0.59 -5.62
CA PHE A 263 -13.17 -1.52 -6.73
C PHE A 263 -14.55 -2.15 -7.06
N GLU A 264 -14.94 -2.00 -8.31
CA GLU A 264 -16.05 -2.68 -8.96
C GLU A 264 -15.60 -2.95 -10.40
N ALA A 265 -15.66 -4.21 -10.82
CA ALA A 265 -14.96 -4.68 -12.02
C ALA A 265 -15.50 -4.04 -13.32
N ALA A 266 -16.82 -3.94 -13.48
CA ALA A 266 -17.41 -3.36 -14.70
C ALA A 266 -17.13 -1.86 -14.79
N GLU A 267 -17.19 -1.15 -13.67
CA GLU A 267 -16.86 0.28 -13.59
C GLU A 267 -15.36 0.52 -13.83
N ALA A 268 -14.48 -0.37 -13.35
CA ALA A 268 -13.04 -0.30 -13.61
C ALA A 268 -12.76 -0.34 -15.12
N VAL A 269 -13.32 -1.34 -15.81
CA VAL A 269 -13.18 -1.49 -17.26
C VAL A 269 -13.72 -0.26 -18.00
N ARG A 270 -14.90 0.23 -17.60
CA ARG A 270 -15.52 1.43 -18.17
C ARG A 270 -14.63 2.68 -17.99
N LEU A 271 -14.13 2.92 -16.77
CA LEU A 271 -13.26 4.07 -16.47
C LEU A 271 -11.95 4.01 -17.24
N ILE A 272 -11.29 2.84 -17.28
CA ILE A 272 -10.04 2.65 -18.04
C ILE A 272 -10.26 3.04 -19.50
N ALA A 273 -11.33 2.58 -20.12
CA ALA A 273 -11.63 2.87 -21.51
C ALA A 273 -12.01 4.34 -21.74
N THR A 274 -12.96 4.87 -20.96
CA THR A 274 -13.47 6.24 -21.16
C THR A 274 -12.45 7.31 -20.83
N GLU A 275 -11.63 7.10 -19.81
CA GLU A 275 -10.57 8.02 -19.41
C GLU A 275 -9.23 7.70 -20.09
N ARG A 276 -9.17 6.65 -20.93
CA ARG A 276 -7.98 6.20 -21.65
C ARG A 276 -6.79 6.01 -20.70
N CYS A 277 -7.02 5.30 -19.60
CA CYS A 277 -5.98 5.04 -18.62
C CYS A 277 -4.83 4.24 -19.24
N THR A 278 -3.60 4.64 -18.95
CA THR A 278 -2.37 4.03 -19.48
C THR A 278 -1.62 3.21 -18.43
N VAL A 279 -1.96 3.42 -17.15
CA VAL A 279 -1.25 2.85 -16.00
C VAL A 279 -2.23 2.07 -15.14
N TYR A 280 -1.86 0.84 -14.81
CA TYR A 280 -2.60 -0.08 -13.95
C TYR A 280 -1.88 -0.26 -12.60
N TYR A 281 -2.59 -0.08 -11.51
CA TYR A 281 -2.16 -0.51 -10.18
C TYR A 281 -3.23 -1.43 -9.59
N GLY A 282 -2.90 -2.69 -9.43
CA GLY A 282 -3.87 -3.66 -8.95
C GLY A 282 -3.23 -4.98 -8.55
N MET A 283 -4.06 -5.83 -7.97
CA MET A 283 -3.72 -7.19 -7.56
C MET A 283 -4.39 -8.21 -8.48
N SER A 284 -3.92 -9.45 -8.46
CA SER A 284 -4.41 -10.52 -9.35
C SER A 284 -5.92 -10.73 -9.27
N HIS A 285 -6.53 -10.70 -8.08
CA HIS A 285 -7.98 -10.84 -7.94
C HIS A 285 -8.77 -9.73 -8.65
N MET A 286 -8.21 -8.50 -8.72
CA MET A 286 -8.83 -7.39 -9.47
C MET A 286 -8.76 -7.65 -10.98
N ALA A 287 -7.61 -8.11 -11.48
CA ALA A 287 -7.43 -8.49 -12.89
C ALA A 287 -8.40 -9.62 -13.28
N HIS A 288 -8.48 -10.69 -12.48
CA HIS A 288 -9.45 -11.78 -12.70
C HIS A 288 -10.89 -11.28 -12.76
N ALA A 289 -11.30 -10.43 -11.82
CA ALA A 289 -12.66 -9.89 -11.78
C ALA A 289 -12.96 -9.00 -13.00
N MET A 290 -11.99 -8.20 -13.47
CA MET A 290 -12.14 -7.37 -14.66
C MET A 290 -12.27 -8.24 -15.93
N LEU A 291 -11.48 -9.28 -16.08
CA LEU A 291 -11.55 -10.21 -17.21
C LEU A 291 -12.85 -11.01 -17.24
N ALA A 292 -13.40 -11.34 -16.06
CA ALA A 292 -14.63 -12.10 -15.92
C ALA A 292 -15.92 -11.28 -16.15
N THR A 293 -15.86 -9.94 -16.11
CA THR A 293 -17.05 -9.11 -16.31
C THR A 293 -17.42 -9.00 -17.78
N PRO A 294 -18.72 -9.02 -18.15
CA PRO A 294 -19.17 -8.76 -19.52
C PRO A 294 -18.69 -7.42 -20.09
N ALA A 295 -18.44 -6.42 -19.24
CA ALA A 295 -17.90 -5.12 -19.63
C ALA A 295 -16.55 -5.22 -20.33
N TRP A 296 -15.73 -6.23 -20.02
CA TRP A 296 -14.42 -6.46 -20.66
C TRP A 296 -14.51 -6.56 -22.18
N GLN A 297 -15.57 -7.18 -22.70
CA GLN A 297 -15.83 -7.32 -24.14
C GLN A 297 -16.42 -6.08 -24.79
N GLN A 298 -16.96 -5.14 -24.00
CA GLN A 298 -17.71 -3.98 -24.48
C GLN A 298 -16.85 -2.71 -24.60
N TYR A 299 -15.74 -2.64 -23.86
CA TYR A 299 -14.91 -1.45 -23.75
C TYR A 299 -13.49 -1.69 -24.23
N ASP A 300 -12.88 -0.69 -24.87
CA ASP A 300 -11.48 -0.74 -25.33
C ASP A 300 -10.51 -0.30 -24.24
N THR A 301 -9.85 -1.27 -23.62
CA THR A 301 -8.86 -1.04 -22.57
C THR A 301 -7.41 -1.05 -23.08
N ARG A 302 -7.17 -1.12 -24.39
CA ARG A 302 -5.83 -1.23 -25.03
C ARG A 302 -4.95 0.00 -24.81
N SER A 303 -5.46 1.05 -24.17
CA SER A 303 -4.65 2.18 -23.70
C SER A 303 -3.72 1.80 -22.54
N LEU A 304 -4.01 0.74 -21.78
CA LEU A 304 -3.13 0.25 -20.72
C LEU A 304 -1.79 -0.19 -21.31
N ARG A 305 -0.70 0.31 -20.74
CA ARG A 305 0.66 -0.03 -21.18
C ARG A 305 1.57 -0.51 -20.06
N THR A 306 1.54 0.13 -18.90
CA THR A 306 2.46 -0.09 -17.78
C THR A 306 1.74 -0.06 -16.44
N GLY A 307 2.46 -0.27 -15.36
CA GLY A 307 1.94 -0.20 -14.00
C GLY A 307 2.68 -1.11 -13.05
N LEU A 308 2.06 -1.37 -11.90
CA LEU A 308 2.58 -2.26 -10.87
C LEU A 308 1.56 -3.33 -10.50
N THR A 309 2.06 -4.55 -10.36
CA THR A 309 1.34 -5.65 -9.70
C THR A 309 2.28 -6.38 -8.75
N ILE A 310 1.70 -7.16 -7.85
CA ILE A 310 2.40 -8.00 -6.87
C ILE A 310 1.82 -9.39 -7.01
N GLY A 311 2.66 -10.41 -7.18
CA GLY A 311 2.16 -11.76 -7.25
C GLY A 311 3.18 -12.78 -7.73
N THR A 312 2.70 -14.00 -7.91
CA THR A 312 3.45 -15.09 -8.53
C THR A 312 3.71 -14.80 -10.01
N PRO A 313 4.63 -15.51 -10.67
CA PRO A 313 4.86 -15.37 -12.11
C PRO A 313 3.57 -15.48 -12.95
N GLU A 314 2.66 -16.40 -12.56
CA GLU A 314 1.38 -16.63 -13.24
C GLU A 314 0.45 -15.43 -13.09
N GLU A 315 0.40 -14.82 -11.91
CA GLU A 315 -0.43 -13.63 -11.63
C GLU A 315 0.09 -12.39 -12.36
N VAL A 316 1.40 -12.24 -12.45
CA VAL A 316 2.03 -11.16 -13.25
C VAL A 316 1.77 -11.42 -14.74
N ALA A 317 1.90 -12.66 -15.21
CA ALA A 317 1.60 -13.05 -16.58
C ALA A 317 0.15 -12.79 -16.97
N LEU A 318 -0.82 -13.10 -16.10
CA LEU A 318 -2.24 -12.75 -16.29
C LEU A 318 -2.42 -11.25 -16.55
N THR A 319 -1.79 -10.41 -15.71
CA THR A 319 -1.87 -8.97 -15.87
C THR A 319 -1.21 -8.49 -17.16
N MET A 320 -0.10 -9.12 -17.55
CA MET A 320 0.66 -8.78 -18.74
C MET A 320 -0.06 -9.18 -20.03
N HIS A 321 -0.54 -10.40 -20.13
CA HIS A 321 -1.07 -10.99 -21.36
C HIS A 321 -2.58 -10.85 -21.49
N ASP A 322 -3.32 -11.25 -20.45
CA ASP A 322 -4.78 -11.31 -20.54
C ASP A 322 -5.40 -9.93 -20.29
N LEU A 323 -4.92 -9.18 -19.28
CA LEU A 323 -5.34 -7.80 -19.06
C LEU A 323 -4.68 -6.81 -20.03
N GLY A 324 -3.61 -7.21 -20.73
CA GLY A 324 -2.95 -6.45 -21.78
C GLY A 324 -1.99 -5.36 -21.30
N VAL A 325 -1.57 -5.36 -20.04
CA VAL A 325 -0.59 -4.40 -19.49
C VAL A 325 0.84 -4.87 -19.80
N ARG A 326 1.27 -4.68 -21.05
CA ARG A 326 2.51 -5.30 -21.58
C ARG A 326 3.76 -5.00 -20.77
N ASP A 327 3.90 -3.75 -20.30
CA ASP A 327 5.05 -3.26 -19.58
C ASP A 327 4.83 -3.23 -18.06
N ILE A 328 4.01 -4.20 -17.55
CA ILE A 328 3.75 -4.31 -16.10
C ILE A 328 5.04 -4.61 -15.36
N CYS A 329 5.27 -3.94 -14.24
CA CYS A 329 6.40 -4.16 -13.36
C CYS A 329 6.01 -5.03 -12.17
N ASN A 330 6.91 -5.93 -11.76
CA ASN A 330 6.83 -6.67 -10.52
C ASN A 330 7.68 -5.97 -9.44
N VAL A 331 7.37 -6.21 -8.17
CA VAL A 331 7.88 -5.39 -7.06
C VAL A 331 8.02 -6.20 -5.78
N TYR A 332 8.96 -5.80 -4.94
CA TYR A 332 9.03 -6.20 -3.55
C TYR A 332 9.08 -4.96 -2.65
N GLY A 333 8.35 -5.02 -1.56
CA GLY A 333 8.38 -4.00 -0.52
C GLY A 333 7.33 -4.19 0.56
N ALA A 334 7.38 -3.28 1.52
CA ALA A 334 6.46 -3.20 2.65
C ALA A 334 6.08 -1.74 2.89
N THR A 335 5.11 -1.47 3.74
CA THR A 335 4.79 -0.08 4.13
C THR A 335 6.03 0.61 4.69
N GLU A 336 6.87 -0.10 5.44
CA GLU A 336 8.11 0.39 6.02
C GLU A 336 9.18 0.82 5.00
N THR A 337 9.07 0.34 3.76
CA THR A 337 9.94 0.77 2.64
C THR A 337 9.24 1.74 1.68
N TYR A 338 8.30 2.53 2.20
CA TYR A 338 7.44 3.43 1.41
C TYR A 338 6.62 2.70 0.34
N GLY A 339 6.43 1.40 0.53
CA GLY A 339 5.73 0.50 -0.36
C GLY A 339 6.66 -0.35 -1.24
N ASN A 340 7.77 0.17 -1.75
CA ASN A 340 8.67 -0.60 -2.62
C ASN A 340 10.14 -0.40 -2.27
N ALA A 341 10.89 -1.50 -2.15
CA ALA A 341 12.34 -1.51 -2.05
C ALA A 341 13.01 -1.84 -3.39
N THR A 342 12.40 -2.76 -4.15
CA THR A 342 12.85 -3.15 -5.49
C THR A 342 11.69 -3.14 -6.47
N VAL A 343 11.98 -2.84 -7.73
CA VAL A 343 11.01 -2.83 -8.83
C VAL A 343 11.72 -3.28 -10.09
N THR A 344 11.11 -4.14 -10.90
CA THR A 344 11.59 -4.46 -12.26
C THR A 344 11.43 -3.22 -13.15
N ASP A 345 12.29 -3.08 -14.16
CA ASP A 345 12.09 -2.04 -15.16
C ASP A 345 11.08 -2.51 -16.22
N ALA A 346 10.19 -1.63 -16.66
CA ALA A 346 9.16 -1.92 -17.66
C ALA A 346 9.75 -2.42 -19.00
N HIS A 347 10.99 -2.03 -19.31
CA HIS A 347 11.69 -2.44 -20.52
C HIS A 347 12.62 -3.66 -20.33
N GLU A 348 12.70 -4.24 -19.12
CA GLU A 348 13.37 -5.53 -18.94
C GLU A 348 12.59 -6.64 -19.67
N SER A 349 13.30 -7.73 -19.97
CA SER A 349 12.67 -8.90 -20.59
C SER A 349 11.51 -9.43 -19.73
N GLU A 350 10.52 -10.02 -20.40
CA GLU A 350 9.38 -10.64 -19.73
C GLU A 350 9.83 -11.63 -18.64
N ALA A 351 10.78 -12.51 -18.95
CA ALA A 351 11.30 -13.48 -18.00
C ALA A 351 11.82 -12.84 -16.70
N LEU A 352 12.49 -11.69 -16.77
CA LEU A 352 12.95 -10.97 -15.58
C LEU A 352 11.80 -10.37 -14.79
N ARG A 353 10.81 -9.79 -15.46
CA ARG A 353 9.64 -9.19 -14.81
C ARG A 353 8.72 -10.23 -14.17
N LEU A 354 8.65 -11.45 -14.73
CA LEU A 354 7.89 -12.55 -14.16
C LEU A 354 8.60 -13.21 -12.97
N HIS A 355 9.91 -13.44 -13.06
CA HIS A 355 10.63 -14.30 -12.13
C HIS A 355 11.54 -13.57 -11.13
N SER A 356 11.52 -12.23 -11.12
CA SER A 356 12.22 -11.44 -10.10
C SER A 356 11.38 -10.27 -9.63
N GLN A 357 11.76 -9.67 -8.51
CA GLN A 357 11.16 -8.42 -8.01
C GLN A 357 12.05 -7.20 -8.36
N GLY A 358 12.97 -7.38 -9.33
CA GLY A 358 13.82 -6.32 -9.86
C GLY A 358 14.98 -5.92 -8.95
N LYS A 359 15.61 -4.82 -9.33
CA LYS A 359 16.76 -4.25 -8.59
C LYS A 359 16.31 -3.23 -7.55
N PRO A 360 17.14 -3.00 -6.52
CA PRO A 360 16.90 -1.90 -5.59
C PRO A 360 16.64 -0.59 -6.32
N LEU A 361 15.66 0.17 -5.83
CA LEU A 361 15.43 1.53 -6.30
C LEU A 361 16.62 2.44 -5.95
N PRO A 362 16.90 3.49 -6.72
CA PRO A 362 17.94 4.46 -6.37
C PRO A 362 17.80 4.96 -4.93
N GLY A 363 18.89 4.96 -4.18
CA GLY A 363 18.90 5.31 -2.76
C GLY A 363 18.50 4.18 -1.80
N MET A 364 18.10 3.01 -2.31
CA MET A 364 17.84 1.81 -1.53
C MET A 364 19.03 0.86 -1.55
N GLN A 365 19.26 0.17 -0.45
CA GLN A 365 20.27 -0.88 -0.32
C GLN A 365 19.63 -2.13 0.26
N LEU A 366 19.92 -3.27 -0.35
CA LEU A 366 19.48 -4.57 0.15
C LEU A 366 20.69 -5.41 0.57
N ARG A 367 20.50 -6.18 1.64
CA ARG A 367 21.45 -7.17 2.13
C ARG A 367 20.69 -8.45 2.46
N ILE A 368 21.23 -9.58 2.06
CA ILE A 368 20.70 -10.88 2.46
C ILE A 368 21.60 -11.42 3.58
N VAL A 369 21.00 -11.80 4.71
CA VAL A 369 21.73 -12.29 5.88
C VAL A 369 21.19 -13.62 6.35
N HIS A 370 22.07 -14.41 6.96
CA HIS A 370 21.64 -15.62 7.65
C HIS A 370 20.73 -15.26 8.83
N PRO A 371 19.54 -15.85 8.96
CA PRO A 371 18.55 -15.41 9.95
C PRO A 371 19.02 -15.46 11.41
N GLU A 372 19.86 -16.45 11.75
CA GLU A 372 20.32 -16.64 13.14
C GLU A 372 21.66 -15.93 13.40
N THR A 373 22.66 -16.12 12.52
CA THR A 373 24.02 -15.56 12.74
C THR A 373 24.13 -14.10 12.33
N ARG A 374 23.18 -13.58 11.55
CA ARG A 374 23.16 -12.22 10.99
C ARG A 374 24.32 -11.91 10.03
N LEU A 375 25.11 -12.91 9.65
CA LEU A 375 26.20 -12.74 8.69
C LEU A 375 25.64 -12.58 7.27
N ALA A 376 26.25 -11.68 6.49
CA ALA A 376 25.89 -11.47 5.10
C ALA A 376 26.14 -12.75 4.29
N LEU A 377 25.19 -13.07 3.40
CA LEU A 377 25.26 -14.22 2.51
C LEU A 377 25.68 -13.80 1.10
N PRO A 378 26.41 -14.65 0.37
CA PRO A 378 26.77 -14.40 -1.02
C PRO A 378 25.55 -14.44 -1.96
N ALA A 379 25.73 -13.92 -3.19
CA ALA A 379 24.69 -13.98 -4.22
C ALA A 379 24.24 -15.43 -4.46
N GLY A 380 22.94 -15.62 -4.63
CA GLY A 380 22.29 -16.91 -4.86
C GLY A 380 21.81 -17.62 -3.59
N GLU A 381 22.35 -17.30 -2.41
CA GLU A 381 21.92 -17.91 -1.15
C GLU A 381 20.68 -17.21 -0.57
N ILE A 382 19.79 -18.03 0.02
CA ILE A 382 18.54 -17.55 0.62
C ILE A 382 18.78 -17.18 2.07
N GLY A 383 18.36 -15.96 2.45
CA GLY A 383 18.42 -15.47 3.82
C GLY A 383 17.37 -14.39 4.07
N GLU A 384 17.43 -13.76 5.24
CA GLU A 384 16.56 -12.63 5.57
C GLU A 384 16.96 -11.39 4.76
N ILE A 385 15.97 -10.73 4.20
CA ILE A 385 16.12 -9.47 3.46
C ILE A 385 16.23 -8.33 4.46
N LEU A 386 17.33 -7.60 4.43
CA LEU A 386 17.50 -6.34 5.14
C LEU A 386 17.50 -5.19 4.16
N VAL A 387 16.87 -4.07 4.54
CA VAL A 387 16.72 -2.91 3.66
C VAL A 387 17.20 -1.64 4.37
N ALA A 388 17.99 -0.83 3.67
CA ALA A 388 18.41 0.50 4.13
C ALA A 388 18.17 1.56 3.06
N GLY A 389 18.32 2.84 3.42
CA GLY A 389 18.07 3.98 2.54
C GLY A 389 16.72 4.63 2.85
N TYR A 390 15.84 4.77 1.87
CA TYR A 390 14.48 5.27 2.11
C TYR A 390 13.63 4.20 2.79
N VAL A 391 13.81 4.06 4.11
CA VAL A 391 12.99 3.21 4.98
C VAL A 391 12.29 4.08 6.01
N THR A 392 11.22 3.56 6.62
CA THR A 392 10.48 4.25 7.67
C THR A 392 11.42 4.82 8.74
N PRO A 393 11.17 6.03 9.25
CA PRO A 393 11.85 6.50 10.47
C PRO A 393 11.53 5.65 11.71
N GLY A 394 10.48 4.82 11.62
CA GLY A 394 10.05 3.91 12.68
C GLY A 394 8.53 3.83 12.80
N TYR A 395 8.11 3.04 13.77
CA TYR A 395 6.70 2.93 14.14
C TYR A 395 6.31 4.07 15.08
N TYR A 396 5.18 4.68 14.78
CA TYR A 396 4.66 5.84 15.50
C TYR A 396 4.37 5.49 16.96
N ARG A 397 5.02 6.20 17.90
CA ARG A 397 4.85 6.02 19.36
C ARG A 397 5.03 4.58 19.86
N ASP A 398 5.91 3.83 19.22
CA ASP A 398 6.14 2.42 19.53
C ASP A 398 7.65 2.12 19.70
N PRO A 399 8.25 2.57 20.82
CA PRO A 399 9.68 2.41 21.04
C PRO A 399 10.13 0.95 21.13
N GLU A 400 9.27 0.05 21.59
CA GLU A 400 9.60 -1.38 21.73
C GLU A 400 9.76 -2.05 20.35
N ASN A 401 8.83 -1.84 19.45
CA ASN A 401 8.96 -2.36 18.09
C ASN A 401 10.09 -1.65 17.32
N ASN A 402 10.30 -0.34 17.56
CA ASN A 402 11.41 0.39 16.94
C ASN A 402 12.77 -0.19 17.31
N ALA A 403 12.98 -0.58 18.58
CA ALA A 403 14.23 -1.19 19.05
C ALA A 403 14.55 -2.54 18.38
N ARG A 404 13.52 -3.21 17.82
CA ARG A 404 13.66 -4.53 17.15
C ARG A 404 13.62 -4.45 15.63
N ALA A 405 13.16 -3.31 15.09
CA ALA A 405 12.92 -3.15 13.66
C ALA A 405 14.21 -2.95 12.84
N PHE A 406 15.26 -2.48 13.49
CA PHE A 406 16.52 -2.14 12.83
C PHE A 406 17.67 -2.89 13.45
N ASP A 407 18.65 -3.28 12.62
CA ASP A 407 19.91 -3.81 13.12
C ASP A 407 20.85 -2.69 13.58
N ALA A 408 22.04 -3.08 14.08
CA ALA A 408 23.03 -2.14 14.60
C ALA A 408 23.61 -1.20 13.53
N GLU A 409 23.48 -1.54 12.25
CA GLU A 409 23.94 -0.73 11.11
C GLU A 409 22.80 0.15 10.52
N GLY A 410 21.59 0.07 11.09
CA GLY A 410 20.43 0.85 10.66
C GLY A 410 19.64 0.23 9.50
N TYR A 411 19.86 -1.03 9.17
CA TYR A 411 19.04 -1.75 8.21
C TYR A 411 17.71 -2.17 8.84
N PHE A 412 16.63 -1.94 8.14
CA PHE A 412 15.32 -2.46 8.53
C PHE A 412 15.26 -3.98 8.32
N CYS A 413 14.89 -4.71 9.37
CA CYS A 413 14.73 -6.16 9.38
C CYS A 413 13.32 -6.49 8.90
N THR A 414 13.20 -6.98 7.66
CA THR A 414 11.88 -7.17 7.04
C THR A 414 11.12 -8.37 7.57
N GLY A 415 11.83 -9.39 8.07
CA GLY A 415 11.26 -10.69 8.39
C GLY A 415 10.86 -11.49 7.15
N ASP A 416 11.26 -11.05 5.97
CA ASP A 416 11.05 -11.72 4.70
C ASP A 416 12.32 -12.41 4.23
N LEU A 417 12.17 -13.50 3.48
CA LEU A 417 13.26 -14.27 2.90
C LEU A 417 13.41 -13.96 1.42
N GLY A 418 14.64 -13.94 0.96
CA GLY A 418 14.97 -13.78 -0.45
C GLY A 418 16.43 -14.07 -0.73
N ARG A 419 16.78 -13.95 -1.98
CA ARG A 419 18.17 -14.01 -2.47
C ARG A 419 18.39 -12.92 -3.51
N LEU A 420 19.62 -12.45 -3.62
CA LEU A 420 20.05 -11.62 -4.75
C LEU A 420 20.72 -12.51 -5.80
N ASP A 421 20.42 -12.30 -7.08
CA ASP A 421 21.19 -12.91 -8.16
C ASP A 421 22.54 -12.18 -8.38
N ALA A 422 23.33 -12.67 -9.34
CA ALA A 422 24.64 -12.09 -9.66
C ALA A 422 24.57 -10.64 -10.17
N GLU A 423 23.44 -10.24 -10.73
CA GLU A 423 23.16 -8.91 -11.24
C GLU A 423 22.51 -7.99 -10.19
N GLY A 424 22.30 -8.49 -8.96
CA GLY A 424 21.71 -7.78 -7.83
C GLY A 424 20.18 -7.64 -7.88
N ARG A 425 19.48 -8.54 -8.61
CA ARG A 425 18.02 -8.60 -8.57
C ARG A 425 17.55 -9.41 -7.40
N LEU A 426 16.48 -8.97 -6.78
CA LEU A 426 15.84 -9.70 -5.69
C LEU A 426 14.90 -10.78 -6.23
N HIS A 427 15.00 -11.96 -5.62
CA HIS A 427 14.04 -13.04 -5.73
C HIS A 427 13.45 -13.30 -4.35
N PHE A 428 12.19 -12.96 -4.16
CA PHE A 428 11.45 -13.18 -2.92
C PHE A 428 11.17 -14.67 -2.72
N CYS A 429 11.42 -15.20 -1.53
CA CYS A 429 11.33 -16.63 -1.22
C CYS A 429 10.35 -16.96 -0.08
N GLY A 430 9.64 -15.97 0.46
CA GLY A 430 8.66 -16.18 1.53
C GLY A 430 8.91 -15.34 2.77
N ARG A 431 8.27 -15.72 3.88
CA ARG A 431 8.43 -15.05 5.17
C ARG A 431 9.17 -15.91 6.17
N LEU A 432 10.02 -15.26 6.95
CA LEU A 432 10.82 -15.94 7.97
C LEU A 432 9.96 -16.66 9.02
N LYS A 433 8.83 -16.07 9.41
CA LYS A 433 7.88 -16.66 10.37
C LYS A 433 7.11 -17.87 9.83
N ASP A 434 7.02 -17.99 8.52
CA ASP A 434 6.26 -19.05 7.85
C ASP A 434 7.18 -20.25 7.48
N LEU A 435 8.48 -20.17 7.80
CA LEU A 435 9.40 -21.29 7.62
C LEU A 435 9.00 -22.50 8.44
N ILE A 436 8.96 -23.64 7.80
CA ILE A 436 8.75 -24.94 8.45
C ILE A 436 10.08 -25.42 9.03
N LYS A 437 10.17 -25.55 10.34
CA LYS A 437 11.39 -25.98 11.05
C LYS A 437 11.40 -27.49 11.22
N SER A 438 11.92 -28.20 10.21
CA SER A 438 11.92 -29.66 10.15
C SER A 438 13.31 -30.23 10.45
N GLY A 439 13.49 -30.86 11.63
CA GLY A 439 14.74 -31.52 12.01
C GLY A 439 15.95 -30.57 12.03
N GLY A 440 15.76 -29.31 12.43
CA GLY A 440 16.79 -28.26 12.43
C GLY A 440 17.04 -27.61 11.07
N ILE A 441 16.28 -27.98 10.03
CA ILE A 441 16.38 -27.40 8.69
C ILE A 441 15.17 -26.50 8.44
N ASN A 442 15.41 -25.31 7.91
CA ASN A 442 14.37 -24.39 7.50
C ASN A 442 13.90 -24.71 6.08
N ILE A 443 12.59 -24.87 5.88
CA ILE A 443 11.95 -25.15 4.60
C ILE A 443 11.01 -23.97 4.27
N SER A 444 11.21 -23.34 3.11
CA SER A 444 10.28 -22.35 2.60
C SER A 444 9.03 -23.03 2.04
N PRO A 445 7.82 -22.78 2.55
CA PRO A 445 6.58 -23.27 1.96
C PRO A 445 6.46 -22.91 0.49
N LEU A 446 6.69 -21.64 0.15
CA LEU A 446 6.56 -21.12 -1.22
C LEU A 446 7.47 -21.85 -2.22
N GLU A 447 8.67 -22.26 -1.80
CA GLU A 447 9.57 -23.02 -2.69
C GLU A 447 8.99 -24.40 -3.03
N VAL A 448 8.37 -25.04 -2.03
CA VAL A 448 7.74 -26.36 -2.23
C VAL A 448 6.45 -26.22 -3.04
N GLU A 449 5.64 -25.21 -2.77
CA GLU A 449 4.42 -24.88 -3.50
C GLU A 449 4.71 -24.64 -4.98
N ALA A 450 5.67 -23.75 -5.27
CA ALA A 450 6.09 -23.46 -6.65
C ALA A 450 6.54 -24.73 -7.39
N TYR A 451 7.27 -25.62 -6.70
CA TYR A 451 7.68 -26.88 -7.32
C TYR A 451 6.49 -27.82 -7.58
N LEU A 452 5.56 -27.96 -6.61
CA LEU A 452 4.37 -28.80 -6.79
C LEU A 452 3.49 -28.33 -7.94
N MET A 453 3.36 -27.01 -8.14
CA MET A 453 2.60 -26.40 -9.25
C MET A 453 3.23 -26.63 -10.62
N THR A 454 4.49 -27.07 -10.71
CA THR A 454 5.06 -27.52 -12.02
C THR A 454 4.50 -28.86 -12.48
N HIS A 455 3.75 -29.59 -11.65
CA HIS A 455 3.09 -30.82 -12.07
C HIS A 455 1.84 -30.50 -12.89
N PRO A 456 1.68 -31.02 -14.13
CA PRO A 456 0.63 -30.60 -15.07
C PRO A 456 -0.82 -30.81 -14.56
N LYS A 457 -1.01 -31.68 -13.58
CA LYS A 457 -2.33 -31.96 -12.97
C LYS A 457 -2.62 -31.12 -11.73
N VAL A 458 -1.65 -30.35 -11.24
CA VAL A 458 -1.81 -29.50 -10.06
C VAL A 458 -2.22 -28.11 -10.54
N LYS A 459 -3.34 -27.63 -10.03
CA LYS A 459 -3.85 -26.29 -10.26
C LYS A 459 -3.29 -25.31 -9.23
N GLN A 460 -3.31 -25.72 -7.95
CA GLN A 460 -2.85 -24.92 -6.83
C GLN A 460 -2.29 -25.81 -5.73
N ALA A 461 -1.25 -25.36 -5.03
CA ALA A 461 -0.69 -26.03 -3.86
C ALA A 461 -0.45 -25.03 -2.74
N TYR A 462 -0.68 -25.44 -1.51
CA TYR A 462 -0.40 -24.69 -0.30
C TYR A 462 0.34 -25.59 0.68
N VAL A 463 1.45 -25.13 1.25
CA VAL A 463 2.32 -25.93 2.13
C VAL A 463 2.42 -25.29 3.50
N ILE A 464 2.17 -26.09 4.52
CA ILE A 464 2.26 -25.64 5.93
C ILE A 464 3.12 -26.60 6.75
N GLY A 465 3.70 -26.10 7.82
CA GLY A 465 4.32 -26.91 8.87
C GLY A 465 3.27 -27.49 9.81
N LEU A 466 3.24 -28.81 9.97
CA LEU A 466 2.49 -29.41 11.06
C LEU A 466 3.43 -29.97 12.13
N PRO A 467 3.05 -29.89 13.42
CA PRO A 467 3.86 -30.44 14.51
C PRO A 467 4.18 -31.92 14.31
N ASP A 468 5.44 -32.29 14.53
CA ASP A 468 5.94 -33.66 14.49
C ASP A 468 6.82 -33.91 15.73
N THR A 469 6.60 -35.06 16.38
CA THR A 469 7.27 -35.39 17.65
C THR A 469 8.77 -35.62 17.53
N VAL A 470 9.26 -35.91 16.33
CA VAL A 470 10.69 -36.21 16.07
C VAL A 470 11.40 -35.03 15.43
N LYS A 471 10.74 -34.35 14.49
CA LYS A 471 11.36 -33.29 13.67
C LYS A 471 10.97 -31.87 14.07
N GLY A 472 10.10 -31.71 15.08
CA GLY A 472 9.51 -30.44 15.45
C GLY A 472 8.34 -30.10 14.52
N GLU A 473 8.60 -29.90 13.23
CA GLU A 473 7.59 -29.73 12.20
C GLU A 473 7.89 -30.58 10.96
N VAL A 474 6.87 -30.87 10.18
CA VAL A 474 7.00 -31.53 8.88
C VAL A 474 6.16 -30.81 7.82
N PRO A 475 6.63 -30.69 6.56
CA PRO A 475 5.85 -30.10 5.50
C PRO A 475 4.65 -30.97 5.13
N VAL A 476 3.48 -30.34 5.03
CA VAL A 476 2.22 -30.94 4.57
C VAL A 476 1.64 -30.07 3.48
N ALA A 477 1.27 -30.68 2.35
CA ALA A 477 0.70 -29.97 1.21
C ALA A 477 -0.82 -30.16 1.11
N ALA A 478 -1.56 -29.07 0.98
CA ALA A 478 -2.93 -29.03 0.46
C ALA A 478 -2.85 -28.76 -1.04
N VAL A 479 -3.55 -29.53 -1.87
CA VAL A 479 -3.42 -29.50 -3.33
C VAL A 479 -4.80 -29.50 -3.97
N GLU A 480 -5.03 -28.53 -4.87
CA GLU A 480 -6.15 -28.53 -5.80
C GLU A 480 -5.68 -29.08 -7.16
N LEU A 481 -6.43 -29.99 -7.75
CA LEU A 481 -6.13 -30.54 -9.06
C LEU A 481 -6.85 -29.74 -10.16
N GLN A 482 -6.31 -29.80 -11.38
CA GLN A 482 -7.00 -29.33 -12.58
C GLN A 482 -8.33 -30.10 -12.74
N ASP A 483 -9.31 -29.43 -13.33
CA ASP A 483 -10.66 -29.98 -13.50
C ASP A 483 -10.64 -31.32 -14.24
N GLY A 484 -11.26 -32.35 -13.64
CA GLY A 484 -11.32 -33.69 -14.20
C GLY A 484 -10.05 -34.53 -14.06
N GLU A 485 -8.99 -33.99 -13.45
CA GLU A 485 -7.76 -34.73 -13.24
C GLU A 485 -7.78 -35.56 -11.93
N ALA A 486 -7.03 -36.64 -11.93
CA ALA A 486 -6.82 -37.48 -10.75
C ALA A 486 -5.31 -37.69 -10.50
N LEU A 487 -4.92 -37.53 -9.25
CA LEU A 487 -3.54 -37.70 -8.80
C LEU A 487 -3.56 -38.25 -7.37
N SER A 488 -2.73 -39.24 -7.08
CA SER A 488 -2.58 -39.73 -5.70
C SER A 488 -1.43 -39.03 -4.98
N ALA A 489 -1.52 -38.97 -3.65
CA ALA A 489 -0.45 -38.43 -2.80
C ALA A 489 0.90 -39.14 -3.05
N ALA A 490 0.86 -40.46 -3.31
CA ALA A 490 2.07 -41.24 -3.62
C ALA A 490 2.72 -40.81 -4.94
N GLN A 491 1.91 -40.55 -5.98
CA GLN A 491 2.40 -40.07 -7.28
C GLN A 491 3.01 -38.68 -7.15
N LEU A 492 2.36 -37.73 -6.49
CA LEU A 492 2.88 -36.38 -6.30
C LEU A 492 4.16 -36.38 -5.46
N ARG A 493 4.23 -37.18 -4.40
CA ARG A 493 5.48 -37.36 -3.64
C ARG A 493 6.58 -38.02 -4.47
N SER A 494 6.24 -38.98 -5.34
CA SER A 494 7.19 -39.59 -6.28
C SER A 494 7.72 -38.58 -7.31
N PHE A 495 6.88 -37.65 -7.76
CA PHE A 495 7.28 -36.55 -8.63
C PHE A 495 8.35 -35.66 -7.99
N CYS A 496 8.32 -35.47 -6.67
CA CYS A 496 9.31 -34.69 -5.92
C CYS A 496 10.65 -35.43 -5.75
N ARG A 497 10.67 -36.76 -5.74
CA ARG A 497 11.86 -37.56 -5.42
C ARG A 497 12.98 -37.36 -6.46
N GLY A 498 14.19 -37.08 -5.95
CA GLY A 498 15.37 -36.84 -6.79
C GLY A 498 15.37 -35.50 -7.54
N ARG A 499 14.34 -34.67 -7.34
CA ARG A 499 14.20 -33.36 -7.99
C ARG A 499 14.25 -32.19 -7.01
N ILE A 500 13.71 -32.38 -5.80
CA ILE A 500 13.92 -31.48 -4.68
C ILE A 500 14.54 -32.23 -3.52
N ALA A 501 15.13 -31.51 -2.57
CA ALA A 501 15.75 -32.11 -1.40
C ALA A 501 14.74 -32.95 -0.60
N SER A 502 15.15 -34.12 -0.10
CA SER A 502 14.25 -35.07 0.53
C SER A 502 13.48 -34.51 1.74
N TYR A 503 14.09 -33.59 2.47
CA TYR A 503 13.46 -32.93 3.61
C TYR A 503 12.37 -31.93 3.21
N LYS A 504 12.35 -31.44 1.96
CA LYS A 504 11.31 -30.55 1.39
C LYS A 504 10.08 -31.32 0.88
N ILE A 505 10.19 -32.64 0.69
CA ILE A 505 9.08 -33.45 0.16
C ILE A 505 7.97 -33.50 1.22
N PRO A 506 6.72 -33.08 0.88
CA PRO A 506 5.62 -33.13 1.82
C PRO A 506 5.42 -34.53 2.39
N THR A 507 5.36 -34.64 3.72
CA THR A 507 5.13 -35.91 4.40
C THR A 507 3.70 -36.39 4.19
N ARG A 508 2.77 -35.46 4.04
CA ARG A 508 1.34 -35.68 3.74
C ARG A 508 0.90 -34.78 2.61
N VAL A 509 -0.01 -35.27 1.79
CA VAL A 509 -0.70 -34.50 0.74
C VAL A 509 -2.19 -34.69 0.94
N ILE A 510 -2.92 -33.59 1.01
CA ILE A 510 -4.37 -33.54 1.18
C ILE A 510 -4.92 -32.89 -0.08
N PHE A 511 -5.82 -33.56 -0.79
CA PHE A 511 -6.50 -32.99 -1.93
C PHE A 511 -7.78 -32.30 -1.46
N LEU A 512 -7.95 -31.05 -1.86
CA LEU A 512 -9.07 -30.18 -1.51
C LEU A 512 -9.80 -29.74 -2.78
N GLY A 513 -11.11 -29.56 -2.67
CA GLY A 513 -11.90 -28.91 -3.72
C GLY A 513 -11.70 -27.38 -3.71
N ALA A 514 -12.11 -26.71 -4.80
CA ALA A 514 -11.96 -25.26 -4.96
C ALA A 514 -12.58 -24.44 -3.81
N ASP A 515 -13.68 -24.91 -3.21
CA ASP A 515 -14.37 -24.23 -2.11
C ASP A 515 -13.73 -24.47 -0.74
N GLU A 516 -12.83 -25.45 -0.62
CA GLU A 516 -12.13 -25.81 0.62
C GLU A 516 -10.74 -25.17 0.70
N PHE A 517 -10.28 -24.57 -0.39
CA PHE A 517 -8.97 -23.90 -0.43
C PHE A 517 -9.03 -22.56 0.30
N PRO A 518 -8.02 -22.17 1.09
CA PRO A 518 -7.96 -20.85 1.72
C PRO A 518 -8.03 -19.75 0.64
N ARG A 519 -8.96 -18.82 0.81
CA ARG A 519 -9.13 -17.64 -0.09
C ARG A 519 -8.33 -16.47 0.43
#